data_6147b28f974998ba5c047bded725ca70
#
_entry.id   6147b28f974998ba5c047bded725ca70
#
_cell.length_a   1.000
_cell.length_b   1.000
_cell.length_c   1.000
_cell.angle_alpha   90.00
_cell.angle_beta   90.00
_cell.angle_gamma   90.00
#
_symmetry.space_group_name_H-M   'P 1'
#
loop_
_entity.id
_entity.type
_entity.pdbx_description
1 polymer ?
#
loop_
_entity_poly.entity_id
_entity_poly.type
_entity_poly.pdbx_seq_one_letter_code
_entity_poly.pdbx_strand_id
1 'polypeptide(L)'
;MAEQAREQTTINATVEQCFRTLVDFETYPEWAGDLKQATVIALDDQQRPIVVEYRAAAMGRSTTYQLQYNYDGAPNRLGWELLSGDLERELDGHYELQPGTEPDTTEIVYELAVDLIVPIPGFVKRRAEARIIKTALSELKARVEGVPAPDDDDDLADDH
;
A
#
# COMPACT_ATOMS: atom_id res chain seq x y z
N MET A 1 11.66 -7.34 15.43
CA MET A 1 10.23 -7.34 15.71
C MET A 1 9.54 -6.41 14.71
N ALA A 2 8.45 -6.85 14.14
CA ALA A 2 7.72 -6.07 13.14
C ALA A 2 7.06 -4.86 13.76
N GLU A 3 7.08 -3.74 13.05
CA GLU A 3 6.26 -2.60 13.40
C GLU A 3 4.86 -2.82 12.84
N GLN A 4 3.86 -2.46 13.63
CA GLN A 4 2.48 -2.49 13.21
C GLN A 4 1.92 -1.09 13.29
N ALA A 5 1.24 -0.69 12.24
CA ALA A 5 0.62 0.62 12.21
C ALA A 5 -0.73 0.54 11.51
N ARG A 6 -1.59 1.47 11.85
CA ARG A 6 -2.94 1.56 11.35
C ARG A 6 -3.22 3.00 10.98
N GLU A 7 -3.71 3.22 9.77
CA GLU A 7 -4.13 4.52 9.29
C GLU A 7 -5.53 4.43 8.73
N GLN A 8 -6.22 5.56 8.73
CA GLN A 8 -7.61 5.61 8.29
C GLN A 8 -7.85 6.92 7.53
N THR A 9 -8.66 6.85 6.49
CA THR A 9 -9.07 8.05 5.75
C THR A 9 -10.45 7.83 5.14
N THR A 10 -11.07 8.95 4.73
CA THR A 10 -12.33 8.91 3.98
C THR A 10 -12.04 9.33 2.55
N ILE A 11 -12.53 8.55 1.60
CA ILE A 11 -12.35 8.81 0.16
C ILE A 11 -13.71 9.14 -0.46
N ASN A 12 -13.74 10.15 -1.31
CA ASN A 12 -14.96 10.59 -2.01
C ASN A 12 -15.22 9.73 -3.23
N ALA A 13 -15.49 8.45 -3.00
CA ALA A 13 -15.82 7.48 -4.02
C ALA A 13 -16.48 6.29 -3.35
N THR A 14 -17.17 5.46 -4.13
CA THR A 14 -17.85 4.29 -3.59
C THR A 14 -16.84 3.18 -3.24
N VAL A 15 -17.30 2.24 -2.43
CA VAL A 15 -16.47 1.07 -2.07
C VAL A 15 -15.99 0.36 -3.33
N GLU A 16 -16.86 0.18 -4.32
CA GLU A 16 -16.51 -0.51 -5.56
C GLU A 16 -15.44 0.24 -6.35
N GLN A 17 -15.52 1.56 -6.40
CA GLN A 17 -14.52 2.38 -7.09
C GLN A 17 -13.17 2.29 -6.38
N CYS A 18 -13.17 2.37 -5.06
CA CYS A 18 -11.94 2.26 -4.27
C CYS A 18 -11.31 0.88 -4.45
N PHE A 19 -12.13 -0.17 -4.37
CA PHE A 19 -11.64 -1.54 -4.50
C PHE A 19 -11.08 -1.79 -5.89
N ARG A 20 -11.75 -1.26 -6.92
CA ARG A 20 -11.28 -1.40 -8.30
C ARG A 20 -9.88 -0.82 -8.47
N THR A 21 -9.61 0.33 -7.85
CA THR A 21 -8.29 0.93 -7.88
C THR A 21 -7.27 0.07 -7.14
N LEU A 22 -7.66 -0.48 -6.00
CA LEU A 22 -6.77 -1.31 -5.19
C LEU A 22 -6.35 -2.60 -5.88
N VAL A 23 -7.20 -3.17 -6.71
CA VAL A 23 -6.86 -4.44 -7.39
C VAL A 23 -6.27 -4.24 -8.78
N ASP A 24 -6.14 -3.02 -9.23
CA ASP A 24 -5.49 -2.69 -10.49
C ASP A 24 -4.00 -2.52 -10.25
N PHE A 25 -3.35 -3.62 -9.91
CA PHE A 25 -1.99 -3.62 -9.35
C PHE A 25 -0.94 -3.06 -10.30
N GLU A 26 -1.07 -3.33 -11.59
CA GLU A 26 -0.05 -2.91 -12.55
C GLU A 26 -0.07 -1.40 -12.79
N THR A 27 -1.10 -0.70 -12.32
CA THR A 27 -1.15 0.76 -12.37
C THR A 27 -0.53 1.43 -11.14
N TYR A 28 -0.16 0.67 -10.11
CA TYR A 28 0.38 1.24 -8.89
C TYR A 28 1.55 2.21 -9.12
N PRO A 29 2.50 1.94 -10.02
CA PRO A 29 3.59 2.91 -10.26
C PRO A 29 3.11 4.26 -10.76
N GLU A 30 1.89 4.35 -11.28
CA GLU A 30 1.34 5.64 -11.77
C GLU A 30 0.97 6.57 -10.63
N TRP A 31 0.71 6.03 -9.43
CA TRP A 31 0.24 6.85 -8.32
C TRP A 31 0.96 6.59 -7.00
N ALA A 32 1.64 5.47 -6.85
CA ALA A 32 2.44 5.16 -5.66
C ALA A 32 3.91 5.45 -5.96
N GLY A 33 4.38 6.60 -5.51
CA GLY A 33 5.67 7.15 -5.94
C GLY A 33 6.89 6.29 -5.67
N ASP A 34 6.85 5.48 -4.61
CA ASP A 34 7.98 4.62 -4.28
C ASP A 34 8.00 3.33 -5.10
N LEU A 35 6.89 2.98 -5.75
CA LEU A 35 6.81 1.79 -6.59
C LEU A 35 7.25 2.12 -8.01
N LYS A 36 8.22 1.39 -8.52
CA LYS A 36 8.76 1.61 -9.86
C LYS A 36 8.19 0.65 -10.88
N GLN A 37 7.77 -0.54 -10.43
CA GLN A 37 7.21 -1.56 -11.31
C GLN A 37 6.31 -2.46 -10.50
N ALA A 38 5.21 -2.87 -11.11
CA ALA A 38 4.30 -3.86 -10.53
C ALA A 38 3.91 -4.84 -11.64
N THR A 39 4.13 -6.13 -11.39
CA THR A 39 3.91 -7.17 -12.39
C THR A 39 3.07 -8.28 -11.76
N VAL A 40 1.95 -8.61 -12.40
CA VAL A 40 1.12 -9.73 -11.96
C VAL A 40 1.83 -11.02 -12.35
N ILE A 41 2.12 -11.87 -11.37
CA ILE A 41 2.86 -13.12 -11.57
C ILE A 41 1.91 -14.30 -11.69
N ALA A 42 0.79 -14.30 -10.97
CA ALA A 42 -0.14 -15.41 -10.98
C ALA A 42 -1.57 -14.93 -10.78
N LEU A 43 -2.51 -15.65 -11.36
CA LEU A 43 -3.94 -15.41 -11.23
C LEU A 43 -4.58 -16.57 -10.48
N ASP A 44 -5.70 -16.30 -9.80
CA ASP A 44 -6.48 -17.38 -9.18
C ASP A 44 -7.47 -17.99 -10.20
N ASP A 45 -8.30 -18.92 -9.73
CA ASP A 45 -9.26 -19.62 -10.59
C ASP A 45 -10.31 -18.69 -11.20
N GLN A 46 -10.49 -17.50 -10.63
CA GLN A 46 -11.42 -16.51 -11.14
C GLN A 46 -10.74 -15.43 -11.96
N GLN A 47 -9.48 -15.66 -12.34
CA GLN A 47 -8.67 -14.74 -13.13
C GLN A 47 -8.35 -13.44 -12.39
N ARG A 48 -8.31 -13.47 -11.05
CA ARG A 48 -7.93 -12.31 -10.24
C ARG A 48 -6.43 -12.41 -9.91
N PRO A 49 -5.72 -11.28 -9.96
CA PRO A 49 -4.30 -11.28 -9.55
C PRO A 49 -4.14 -11.77 -8.13
N ILE A 50 -3.35 -12.83 -7.92
CA ILE A 50 -3.13 -13.38 -6.60
C ILE A 50 -1.70 -13.22 -6.13
N VAL A 51 -0.73 -13.20 -7.06
CA VAL A 51 0.67 -12.91 -6.73
C VAL A 51 1.12 -11.75 -7.58
N VAL A 52 1.65 -10.71 -6.94
CA VAL A 52 2.15 -9.52 -7.63
C VAL A 52 3.58 -9.26 -7.17
N GLU A 53 4.46 -9.03 -8.13
CA GLU A 53 5.84 -8.67 -7.85
C GLU A 53 6.01 -7.16 -7.99
N TYR A 54 6.63 -6.55 -6.98
CA TYR A 54 6.89 -5.12 -6.96
C TYR A 54 8.37 -4.85 -6.95
N ARG A 55 8.75 -3.80 -7.67
CA ARG A 55 10.06 -3.21 -7.55
C ARG A 55 9.88 -1.82 -6.97
N ALA A 56 10.58 -1.54 -5.88
CA ALA A 56 10.39 -0.30 -5.14
C ALA A 56 11.71 0.33 -4.80
N ALA A 57 11.69 1.65 -4.58
CA ALA A 57 12.81 2.37 -4.00
C ALA A 57 12.55 2.51 -2.51
N ALA A 58 13.51 2.14 -1.69
CA ALA A 58 13.40 2.23 -0.25
C ALA A 58 14.75 2.63 0.32
N MET A 59 14.78 3.80 0.98
CA MET A 59 15.96 4.27 1.70
C MET A 59 17.22 4.34 0.81
N GLY A 60 17.04 4.85 -0.42
CA GLY A 60 18.13 4.97 -1.38
C GLY A 60 18.52 3.66 -2.04
N ARG A 61 17.75 2.60 -1.83
CA ARG A 61 18.02 1.27 -2.38
C ARG A 61 16.85 0.81 -3.23
N SER A 62 17.14 -0.09 -4.16
CA SER A 62 16.11 -0.77 -4.93
C SER A 62 15.83 -2.11 -4.28
N THR A 63 14.56 -2.46 -4.16
CA THR A 63 14.15 -3.73 -3.59
C THR A 63 13.07 -4.36 -4.44
N THR A 64 13.08 -5.69 -4.54
CA THR A 64 12.05 -6.46 -5.23
C THR A 64 11.41 -7.39 -4.22
N TYR A 65 10.08 -7.41 -4.20
CA TYR A 65 9.35 -8.30 -3.30
C TYR A 65 8.06 -8.78 -3.97
N GLN A 66 7.53 -9.88 -3.47
CA GLN A 66 6.28 -10.46 -3.96
C GLN A 66 5.28 -10.56 -2.84
N LEU A 67 4.04 -10.18 -3.14
CA LEU A 67 2.93 -10.28 -2.20
C LEU A 67 1.88 -11.25 -2.76
N GLN A 68 1.29 -12.03 -1.87
CA GLN A 68 0.15 -12.88 -2.20
C GLN A 68 -1.10 -12.23 -1.64
N TYR A 69 -2.09 -12.03 -2.49
CA TYR A 69 -3.33 -11.34 -2.13
C TYR A 69 -4.45 -12.31 -1.79
N ASN A 70 -5.30 -11.88 -0.87
CA ASN A 70 -6.43 -12.64 -0.36
C ASN A 70 -7.69 -11.83 -0.59
N TYR A 71 -8.63 -12.38 -1.33
CA TYR A 71 -9.88 -11.72 -1.70
C TYR A 71 -11.06 -12.11 -0.80
N ASP A 72 -10.82 -12.82 0.29
CA ASP A 72 -11.88 -13.13 1.25
C ASP A 72 -12.39 -11.83 1.86
N GLY A 73 -13.67 -11.57 1.70
CA GLY A 73 -14.25 -10.32 2.17
C GLY A 73 -14.33 -9.21 1.12
N ALA A 74 -13.84 -9.44 -0.11
CA ALA A 74 -13.95 -8.46 -1.18
C ALA A 74 -15.42 -8.13 -1.46
N PRO A 75 -15.74 -6.87 -1.80
CA PRO A 75 -14.88 -5.70 -1.99
C PRO A 75 -14.61 -4.91 -0.70
N ASN A 76 -14.98 -5.43 0.46
CA ASN A 76 -14.85 -4.72 1.74
C ASN A 76 -13.52 -5.00 2.43
N ARG A 77 -12.72 -5.89 1.85
CA ARG A 77 -11.42 -6.23 2.41
C ARG A 77 -10.50 -6.75 1.32
N LEU A 78 -9.24 -6.34 1.39
CA LEU A 78 -8.17 -6.88 0.57
C LEU A 78 -6.96 -7.12 1.48
N GLY A 79 -6.57 -8.37 1.65
CA GLY A 79 -5.42 -8.73 2.48
C GLY A 79 -4.25 -9.20 1.65
N TRP A 80 -3.07 -9.21 2.24
CA TRP A 80 -1.87 -9.73 1.58
C TRP A 80 -0.84 -10.21 2.59
N GLU A 81 0.03 -11.10 2.11
CA GLU A 81 1.16 -11.63 2.86
C GLU A 81 2.40 -11.56 1.99
N LEU A 82 3.53 -11.34 2.61
CA LEU A 82 4.81 -11.35 1.92
C LEU A 82 5.19 -12.77 1.55
N LEU A 83 5.51 -12.99 0.27
CA LEU A 83 6.05 -14.28 -0.18
C LEU A 83 7.58 -14.25 -0.19
N SER A 84 8.18 -13.17 -0.68
CA SER A 84 9.63 -13.03 -0.73
C SER A 84 9.98 -11.55 -0.86
N GLY A 85 11.17 -11.18 -0.44
CA GLY A 85 11.63 -9.81 -0.56
C GLY A 85 13.13 -9.69 -0.32
N ASP A 86 13.76 -8.76 -1.02
CA ASP A 86 15.19 -8.50 -0.88
C ASP A 86 15.52 -7.84 0.45
N LEU A 87 14.68 -6.90 0.87
CA LEU A 87 14.90 -6.13 2.11
C LEU A 87 13.78 -6.33 3.12
N GLU A 88 12.73 -7.05 2.76
CA GLU A 88 11.56 -7.23 3.59
C GLU A 88 11.59 -8.58 4.28
N ARG A 89 11.37 -8.58 5.60
CA ARG A 89 11.17 -9.80 6.38
C ARG A 89 9.68 -10.02 6.62
N GLU A 90 8.93 -8.94 6.76
CA GLU A 90 7.49 -8.99 6.90
C GLU A 90 6.89 -7.76 6.22
N LEU A 91 5.77 -7.96 5.52
CA LEU A 91 5.05 -6.87 4.85
C LEU A 91 3.61 -7.32 4.66
N ASP A 92 2.99 -7.74 5.75
CA ASP A 92 1.65 -8.31 5.74
C ASP A 92 0.64 -7.26 6.17
N GLY A 93 -0.51 -7.23 5.52
CA GLY A 93 -1.49 -6.24 5.89
C GLY A 93 -2.83 -6.42 5.21
N HIS A 94 -3.66 -5.42 5.36
CA HIS A 94 -4.95 -5.42 4.70
C HIS A 94 -5.53 -4.01 4.63
N TYR A 95 -6.45 -3.83 3.68
CA TYR A 95 -7.36 -2.70 3.62
C TYR A 95 -8.75 -3.18 4.04
N GLU A 96 -9.46 -2.37 4.82
CA GLU A 96 -10.88 -2.56 5.09
C GLU A 96 -11.63 -1.37 4.54
N LEU A 97 -12.72 -1.62 3.80
CA LEU A 97 -13.50 -0.60 3.13
C LEU A 97 -14.94 -0.69 3.57
N GLN A 98 -15.49 0.44 4.03
CA GLN A 98 -16.89 0.52 4.45
C GLN A 98 -17.51 1.79 3.87
N PRO A 99 -18.83 1.77 3.58
CA PRO A 99 -19.51 3.00 3.20
C PRO A 99 -19.33 4.06 4.29
N GLY A 100 -19.04 5.28 3.86
CA GLY A 100 -18.89 6.40 4.78
C GLY A 100 -20.24 6.95 5.23
N THR A 101 -20.19 7.98 6.09
CA THR A 101 -21.39 8.62 6.60
C THR A 101 -22.08 9.47 5.53
N GLU A 102 -21.32 10.01 4.57
CA GLU A 102 -21.89 10.76 3.46
C GLU A 102 -22.12 9.83 2.27
N PRO A 103 -23.11 10.13 1.40
CA PRO A 103 -23.33 9.32 0.20
C PRO A 103 -22.09 9.27 -0.68
N ASP A 104 -21.85 8.11 -1.29
CA ASP A 104 -20.75 7.89 -2.24
C ASP A 104 -19.38 8.19 -1.64
N THR A 105 -19.22 7.96 -0.34
CA THR A 105 -17.92 8.01 0.31
C THR A 105 -17.58 6.66 0.89
N THR A 106 -16.30 6.44 1.11
CA THR A 106 -15.78 5.19 1.68
C THR A 106 -14.81 5.50 2.81
N GLU A 107 -14.98 4.83 3.92
CA GLU A 107 -13.97 4.84 4.97
C GLU A 107 -13.05 3.68 4.76
N ILE A 108 -11.75 3.97 4.66
CA ILE A 108 -10.72 2.96 4.45
C ILE A 108 -9.80 2.94 5.64
N VAL A 109 -9.57 1.73 6.14
CA VAL A 109 -8.57 1.46 7.17
C VAL A 109 -7.46 0.65 6.51
N TYR A 110 -6.23 1.03 6.75
CA TYR A 110 -5.03 0.33 6.28
C TYR A 110 -4.24 -0.11 7.49
N GLU A 111 -4.01 -1.40 7.60
CA GLU A 111 -3.15 -1.96 8.64
C GLU A 111 -1.99 -2.68 7.99
N LEU A 112 -0.79 -2.45 8.51
CA LEU A 112 0.42 -3.05 7.97
C LEU A 112 1.35 -3.47 9.09
N ALA A 113 1.84 -4.70 9.00
CA ALA A 113 2.97 -5.17 9.78
C ALA A 113 4.17 -5.18 8.86
N VAL A 114 5.18 -4.38 9.16
CA VAL A 114 6.36 -4.25 8.30
C VAL A 114 7.63 -4.44 9.13
N ASP A 115 8.55 -5.21 8.57
CA ASP A 115 9.88 -5.42 9.14
C ASP A 115 10.88 -5.43 8.01
N LEU A 116 11.73 -4.40 7.97
CA LEU A 116 12.74 -4.26 6.93
C LEU A 116 14.09 -4.74 7.45
N ILE A 117 14.86 -5.41 6.58
CA ILE A 117 16.20 -5.89 6.90
C ILE A 117 17.19 -4.85 6.41
N VAL A 118 17.44 -3.82 7.22
CA VAL A 118 18.33 -2.72 6.86
C VAL A 118 19.24 -2.38 8.04
N PRO A 119 20.52 -2.11 7.78
CA PRO A 119 21.48 -1.83 8.85
C PRO A 119 21.46 -0.35 9.26
N ILE A 120 20.34 0.08 9.84
CA ILE A 120 20.15 1.46 10.28
C ILE A 120 19.60 1.47 11.70
N PRO A 121 19.77 2.60 12.42
CA PRO A 121 19.22 2.70 13.77
C PRO A 121 17.72 2.46 13.82
N GLY A 122 17.25 1.84 14.89
CA GLY A 122 15.84 1.45 15.01
C GLY A 122 14.87 2.60 14.86
N PHE A 123 15.21 3.79 15.36
CA PHE A 123 14.31 4.92 15.24
C PHE A 123 14.17 5.41 13.80
N VAL A 124 15.24 5.31 13.01
CA VAL A 124 15.18 5.65 11.58
C VAL A 124 14.34 4.61 10.84
N LYS A 125 14.53 3.35 11.16
CA LYS A 125 13.77 2.25 10.57
C LYS A 125 12.27 2.42 10.84
N ARG A 126 11.88 2.71 12.10
CA ARG A 126 10.47 2.88 12.45
C ARG A 126 9.85 4.07 11.72
N ARG A 127 10.60 5.13 11.54
CA ARG A 127 10.13 6.31 10.83
C ARG A 127 9.86 6.00 9.35
N ALA A 128 10.78 5.24 8.72
CA ALA A 128 10.60 4.83 7.35
C ALA A 128 9.38 3.92 7.19
N GLU A 129 9.18 3.00 8.13
CA GLU A 129 8.05 2.09 8.11
C GLU A 129 6.72 2.82 8.32
N ALA A 130 6.69 3.79 9.21
CA ALA A 130 5.50 4.61 9.43
C ALA A 130 5.16 5.44 8.19
N ARG A 131 6.16 5.92 7.49
CA ARG A 131 5.94 6.67 6.25
C ARG A 131 5.28 5.83 5.17
N ILE A 132 5.67 4.57 5.06
CA ILE A 132 5.08 3.66 4.07
C ILE A 132 3.56 3.62 4.24
N ILE A 133 3.09 3.48 5.46
CA ILE A 133 1.66 3.37 5.75
C ILE A 133 0.94 4.68 5.46
N LYS A 134 1.48 5.79 5.95
CA LYS A 134 0.86 7.10 5.79
C LYS A 134 0.78 7.49 4.31
N THR A 135 1.85 7.28 3.59
CA THR A 135 1.92 7.64 2.17
C THR A 135 0.95 6.81 1.34
N ALA A 136 0.79 5.53 1.66
CA ALA A 136 -0.08 4.65 0.88
C ALA A 136 -1.51 5.16 0.82
N LEU A 137 -2.08 5.56 1.96
CA LEU A 137 -3.47 6.04 1.97
C LEU A 137 -3.64 7.39 1.28
N SER A 138 -2.71 8.31 1.47
CA SER A 138 -2.84 9.62 0.85
C SER A 138 -2.72 9.54 -0.67
N GLU A 139 -1.85 8.68 -1.17
CA GLU A 139 -1.70 8.47 -2.61
C GLU A 139 -2.90 7.75 -3.20
N LEU A 140 -3.43 6.76 -2.49
CA LEU A 140 -4.64 6.06 -2.92
C LEU A 140 -5.82 7.02 -3.01
N LYS A 141 -6.01 7.84 -1.98
CA LYS A 141 -7.10 8.82 -1.95
C LYS A 141 -7.02 9.78 -3.14
N ALA A 142 -5.84 10.31 -3.41
CA ALA A 142 -5.62 11.22 -4.53
C ALA A 142 -5.94 10.54 -5.86
N ARG A 143 -5.50 9.30 -6.04
CA ARG A 143 -5.75 8.55 -7.28
C ARG A 143 -7.24 8.31 -7.50
N VAL A 144 -7.94 7.85 -6.47
CA VAL A 144 -9.36 7.52 -6.58
C VAL A 144 -10.19 8.78 -6.83
N GLU A 145 -9.85 9.87 -6.17
CA GLU A 145 -10.58 11.13 -6.31
C GLU A 145 -10.20 11.91 -7.57
N GLY A 146 -9.16 11.48 -8.26
CA GLY A 146 -8.71 12.12 -9.49
C GLY A 146 -8.07 13.49 -9.26
N VAL A 147 -7.45 13.69 -8.11
CA VAL A 147 -6.76 14.94 -7.76
C VAL A 147 -5.26 14.68 -7.68
N PRO A 148 -4.42 15.74 -7.78
CA PRO A 148 -2.99 15.56 -7.62
C PRO A 148 -2.66 15.00 -6.24
N ALA A 149 -1.64 14.13 -6.18
CA ALA A 149 -1.18 13.58 -4.92
C ALA A 149 -0.64 14.71 -4.04
N PRO A 150 -0.75 14.56 -2.71
CA PRO A 150 -0.15 15.52 -1.79
C PRO A 150 1.34 15.65 -2.06
N ASP A 151 1.86 16.86 -1.85
CA ASP A 151 3.28 17.14 -2.07
C ASP A 151 4.10 16.53 -0.94
N ASP A 152 4.85 15.48 -1.25
CA ASP A 152 5.72 14.80 -0.30
C ASP A 152 7.06 15.52 -0.13
N ASP A 153 7.31 16.58 -0.90
CA ASP A 153 8.56 17.32 -0.79
C ASP A 153 8.75 17.93 0.59
N ASP A 154 7.65 18.30 1.24
CA ASP A 154 7.72 18.82 2.60
C ASP A 154 8.28 17.80 3.57
N ASP A 155 7.89 16.54 3.43
CA ASP A 155 8.42 15.47 4.26
C ASP A 155 9.90 15.24 4.01
N LEU A 156 10.31 15.36 2.75
CA LEU A 156 11.71 15.23 2.38
C LEU A 156 12.54 16.40 2.89
N ALA A 157 11.96 17.60 2.87
CA ALA A 157 12.63 18.78 3.40
C ALA A 157 12.86 18.67 4.90
N ASP A 158 11.92 18.07 5.61
CA ASP A 158 12.03 17.88 7.06
C ASP A 158 13.13 16.89 7.43
N ASP A 159 13.51 16.02 6.50
CA ASP A 159 14.55 15.01 6.73
C ASP A 159 15.96 15.58 6.52
N HIS A 160 16.05 16.80 6.06
CA HIS A 160 17.32 17.49 5.87
C HIS A 160 17.64 18.37 7.05
#